data_1d221d3c0c00a2617876c19fdc596de6
#
_entry.id   1d221d3c0c00a2617876c19fdc596de6
#
_cell.length_a   1.000
_cell.length_b   1.000
_cell.length_c   1.000
_cell.angle_alpha   90.00
_cell.angle_beta   90.00
_cell.angle_gamma   90.00
#
_symmetry.space_group_name_H-M   'P 1'
#
loop_
_entity.id
_entity.type
_entity.pdbx_description
1 polymer ?
#
loop_
_entity_poly.entity_id
_entity_poly.type
_entity_poly.pdbx_seq_one_letter_code
_entity_poly.pdbx_strand_id
1 'polypeptide(L)'
;QHGTELCVTEQIERLVRQYHWSVELYSQRVSQLDGVRPASGAFQNSTDSILWHKVSDVPGPHLLKYLWWFIANHWQRWSDRTSGRVRPDLVYSPGINCLDADVIVVHIVFHAFYERVRPELALNRVPLQTWPRLIHRKLYYKLVMFLERKVYRNPRVRLVAVSSLVAAQLKTHFQLNDVTVIPNAVDTVRFTPEGRTAKRNVSRRSLSYSENDFVALLIGNDWKKKGLDTLLTSLASLTDLPLRVLVVGSDDPNFYRPLLNQLAVQDRVRFEKPSADVLSFYAAADLYVGPSLEDAFNLPMLEAMACGLPVIASVQAGASENIRDYETGLLLRDPRDPDQLVRLIHRLFDDADLRGRIGEAASRYVRNNCSWDQNVARTREFLEATCRSSG
;
A
#
# COMPACT_ATOMS: atom_id res chain seq x y z
N GLN A 1 6.04 7.69 -4.00
CA GLN A 1 5.33 7.61 -2.70
C GLN A 1 5.02 6.15 -2.40
N HIS A 2 5.19 5.74 -1.15
CA HIS A 2 4.69 4.45 -0.68
C HIS A 2 3.20 4.60 -0.36
N GLY A 3 2.41 3.53 -0.55
CA GLY A 3 0.96 3.58 -0.38
C GLY A 3 0.51 4.10 0.99
N THR A 4 1.24 3.78 2.07
CA THR A 4 0.97 4.29 3.43
C THR A 4 1.10 5.80 3.52
N GLU A 5 2.15 6.40 2.91
CA GLU A 5 2.36 7.85 2.93
C GLU A 5 1.22 8.57 2.22
N LEU A 6 0.80 8.05 1.06
CA LEU A 6 -0.34 8.60 0.32
C LEU A 6 -1.62 8.56 1.18
N CYS A 7 -1.90 7.43 1.84
CA CYS A 7 -3.10 7.30 2.68
C CYS A 7 -3.12 8.30 3.82
N VAL A 8 -1.99 8.50 4.51
CA VAL A 8 -1.88 9.46 5.62
C VAL A 8 -2.05 10.90 5.10
N THR A 9 -1.44 11.24 3.98
CA THR A 9 -1.56 12.57 3.36
C THR A 9 -3.02 12.89 3.02
N GLU A 10 -3.69 11.98 2.31
CA GLU A 10 -5.10 12.13 1.91
C GLU A 10 -6.04 12.27 3.13
N GLN A 11 -5.80 11.48 4.18
CA GLN A 11 -6.57 11.58 5.42
C GLN A 11 -6.38 12.93 6.12
N ILE A 12 -5.13 13.37 6.29
CA ILE A 12 -4.82 14.63 6.97
C ILE A 12 -5.43 15.82 6.20
N GLU A 13 -5.23 15.88 4.88
CA GLU A 13 -5.76 16.99 4.08
C GLU A 13 -7.28 17.10 4.18
N ARG A 14 -7.99 15.98 4.12
CA ARG A 14 -9.45 15.98 4.20
C ARG A 14 -9.96 16.25 5.62
N LEU A 15 -9.31 15.73 6.66
CA LEU A 15 -9.67 16.04 8.05
C LEU A 15 -9.55 17.55 8.30
N VAL A 16 -8.50 18.18 7.79
CA VAL A 16 -8.31 19.63 7.93
C VAL A 16 -9.30 20.39 7.09
N ARG A 17 -9.43 20.09 5.78
CA ARG A 17 -10.26 20.89 4.86
C ARG A 17 -11.76 20.70 5.04
N GLN A 18 -12.23 19.48 5.37
CA GLN A 18 -13.65 19.16 5.43
C GLN A 18 -14.21 19.25 6.85
N TYR A 19 -13.36 19.00 7.87
CA TYR A 19 -13.81 18.91 9.25
C TYR A 19 -13.15 19.93 10.17
N HIS A 20 -12.34 20.84 9.62
CA HIS A 20 -11.73 21.96 10.35
C HIS A 20 -10.83 21.53 11.52
N TRP A 21 -10.14 20.38 11.35
CA TRP A 21 -9.21 19.88 12.34
C TRP A 21 -7.88 20.64 12.27
N SER A 22 -7.22 20.79 13.41
CA SER A 22 -5.85 21.24 13.51
C SER A 22 -4.94 20.03 13.66
N VAL A 23 -3.88 19.94 12.85
CA VAL A 23 -2.97 18.80 12.84
C VAL A 23 -1.54 19.23 13.10
N GLU A 24 -0.95 18.67 14.17
CA GLU A 24 0.48 18.79 14.48
C GLU A 24 1.23 17.60 13.89
N LEU A 25 1.93 17.81 12.78
CA LEU A 25 2.61 16.77 12.04
C LEU A 25 4.10 16.68 12.41
N TYR A 26 4.51 15.58 13.02
CA TYR A 26 5.92 15.28 13.29
C TYR A 26 6.46 14.34 12.21
N SER A 27 7.37 14.82 11.38
CA SER A 27 8.01 14.03 10.34
C SER A 27 9.38 14.55 9.93
N GLN A 28 10.20 13.70 9.33
CA GLN A 28 11.52 14.10 8.83
C GLN A 28 11.41 14.90 7.53
N ARG A 29 10.43 14.56 6.69
CA ARG A 29 10.18 15.18 5.38
C ARG A 29 8.68 15.25 5.14
N VAL A 30 8.28 16.30 4.47
CA VAL A 30 6.93 16.47 3.94
C VAL A 30 7.07 16.74 2.45
N SER A 31 6.38 15.96 1.64
CA SER A 31 6.27 16.17 0.21
C SER A 31 4.80 16.00 -0.20
N GLN A 32 4.30 16.90 -1.03
CA GLN A 32 2.95 16.81 -1.59
C GLN A 32 1.80 16.85 -0.55
N LEU A 33 1.97 17.59 0.52
CA LEU A 33 0.90 17.89 1.48
C LEU A 33 0.60 19.39 1.37
N ASP A 34 -0.59 19.74 0.91
CA ASP A 34 -1.01 21.12 0.72
C ASP A 34 -1.33 21.80 2.06
N GLY A 35 -1.06 23.10 2.15
CA GLY A 35 -1.42 23.90 3.34
C GLY A 35 -0.51 23.68 4.55
N VAL A 36 0.61 22.97 4.41
CA VAL A 36 1.57 22.77 5.49
C VAL A 36 2.34 24.05 5.79
N ARG A 37 2.39 24.43 7.05
CA ARG A 37 3.21 25.53 7.56
C ARG A 37 4.27 25.00 8.53
N PRO A 38 5.51 25.52 8.49
CA PRO A 38 6.49 25.21 9.53
C PRO A 38 5.95 25.71 10.89
N ALA A 39 6.09 24.89 11.92
CA ALA A 39 5.77 25.30 13.28
C ALA A 39 6.78 26.39 13.70
N SER A 40 6.41 27.65 13.57
CA SER A 40 7.17 28.79 14.08
C SER A 40 6.73 29.07 15.51
N GLY A 41 7.68 29.25 16.43
CA GLY A 41 7.57 29.24 17.90
C GLY A 41 6.53 30.11 18.62
N ALA A 42 5.50 30.60 17.99
CA ALA A 42 4.39 31.30 18.61
C ALA A 42 3.10 30.47 18.46
N PHE A 43 2.40 30.27 19.56
CA PHE A 43 1.09 29.64 19.63
C PHE A 43 0.11 30.38 18.70
N GLN A 44 -0.25 29.77 17.59
CA GLN A 44 -1.36 30.25 16.77
C GLN A 44 -2.45 29.17 16.83
N ASN A 45 -3.51 29.47 17.58
CA ASN A 45 -4.78 28.75 17.48
C ASN A 45 -5.40 29.03 16.11
N SER A 46 -4.83 28.49 15.05
CA SER A 46 -5.46 28.50 13.74
C SER A 46 -6.18 27.17 13.56
N THR A 47 -7.50 27.18 13.59
CA THR A 47 -8.32 26.12 12.99
C THR A 47 -7.91 25.98 11.51
N ASP A 48 -8.07 24.78 10.95
CA ASP A 48 -7.77 24.52 9.54
C ASP A 48 -6.29 24.58 9.17
N SER A 49 -5.39 24.12 10.04
CA SER A 49 -3.96 24.19 9.78
C SER A 49 -3.23 22.85 9.98
N ILE A 50 -2.21 22.64 9.15
CA ILE A 50 -1.24 21.57 9.33
C ILE A 50 0.08 22.22 9.73
N LEU A 51 0.47 22.05 11.00
CA LEU A 51 1.73 22.56 11.51
C LEU A 51 2.78 21.46 11.48
N TRP A 52 3.85 21.68 10.74
CA TRP A 52 4.92 20.71 10.59
C TRP A 52 6.07 20.96 11.55
N HIS A 53 6.28 19.99 12.43
CA HIS A 53 7.43 19.88 13.31
C HIS A 53 8.47 18.97 12.66
N LYS A 54 9.50 19.58 12.08
CA LYS A 54 10.56 18.83 11.41
C LYS A 54 11.41 18.10 12.44
N VAL A 55 11.39 16.77 12.40
CA VAL A 55 12.29 15.90 13.17
C VAL A 55 13.58 15.72 12.39
N SER A 56 14.74 15.85 13.06
CA SER A 56 16.06 15.71 12.42
C SER A 56 16.27 14.30 11.84
N ASP A 57 16.94 14.24 10.69
CA ASP A 57 17.35 13.00 10.03
C ASP A 57 18.85 12.74 10.28
N VAL A 58 19.25 11.47 10.26
CA VAL A 58 20.66 11.07 10.36
C VAL A 58 21.00 10.10 9.23
N PRO A 59 22.22 10.20 8.65
CA PRO A 59 22.68 9.22 7.70
C PRO A 59 22.98 7.89 8.40
N GLY A 60 22.83 6.77 7.67
CA GLY A 60 23.23 5.46 8.20
C GLY A 60 22.27 4.33 7.84
N PRO A 61 22.50 3.14 8.40
CA PRO A 61 21.67 1.96 8.22
C PRO A 61 20.27 2.12 8.81
N HIS A 62 19.28 1.38 8.27
CA HIS A 62 17.87 1.47 8.68
C HIS A 62 17.61 1.36 10.18
N LEU A 63 18.31 0.48 10.88
CA LEU A 63 18.15 0.32 12.34
C LEU A 63 18.54 1.59 13.09
N LEU A 64 19.67 2.23 12.73
CA LEU A 64 20.11 3.47 13.36
C LEU A 64 19.19 4.63 13.02
N LYS A 65 18.74 4.73 11.77
CA LYS A 65 17.75 5.73 11.36
C LYS A 65 16.44 5.58 12.12
N TYR A 66 15.96 4.34 12.28
CA TYR A 66 14.73 4.08 13.03
C TYR A 66 14.86 4.40 14.52
N LEU A 67 15.95 3.99 15.17
CA LEU A 67 16.23 4.33 16.56
C LEU A 67 16.33 5.84 16.78
N TRP A 68 17.04 6.53 15.89
CA TRP A 68 17.15 7.98 15.96
C TRP A 68 15.80 8.66 15.77
N TRP A 69 15.07 8.26 14.74
CA TRP A 69 13.70 8.75 14.52
C TRP A 69 12.83 8.57 15.76
N PHE A 70 12.86 7.39 16.34
CA PHE A 70 12.04 7.06 17.50
C PHE A 70 12.39 7.93 18.71
N ILE A 71 13.66 8.11 19.02
CA ILE A 71 14.15 8.94 20.13
C ILE A 71 13.88 10.42 19.85
N ALA A 72 14.27 10.93 18.69
CA ALA A 72 14.14 12.33 18.34
C ALA A 72 12.68 12.78 18.28
N ASN A 73 11.79 11.95 17.72
CA ASN A 73 10.35 12.20 17.71
C ASN A 73 9.76 12.29 19.14
N HIS A 74 10.10 11.34 20.01
CA HIS A 74 9.63 11.38 21.41
C HIS A 74 10.15 12.60 22.14
N TRP A 75 11.45 12.90 22.00
CA TRP A 75 12.08 14.05 22.68
C TRP A 75 11.46 15.38 22.20
N GLN A 76 11.27 15.57 20.90
CA GLN A 76 10.69 16.79 20.36
C GLN A 76 9.24 16.97 20.83
N ARG A 77 8.43 15.93 20.76
CA ARG A 77 7.04 15.95 21.24
C ARG A 77 6.94 16.19 22.74
N TRP A 78 7.82 15.59 23.53
CA TRP A 78 7.90 15.85 24.96
C TRP A 78 8.28 17.32 25.25
N SER A 79 9.25 17.86 24.54
CA SER A 79 9.68 19.26 24.65
C SER A 79 8.55 20.23 24.30
N ASP A 80 7.82 19.96 23.19
CA ASP A 80 6.71 20.81 22.75
C ASP A 80 5.53 20.78 23.73
N ARG A 81 5.26 19.62 24.32
CA ARG A 81 4.23 19.48 25.38
C ARG A 81 4.62 20.19 26.67
N THR A 82 5.85 20.01 27.14
CA THR A 82 6.31 20.61 28.41
C THR A 82 6.45 22.12 28.34
N SER A 83 6.79 22.65 27.15
CA SER A 83 6.80 24.10 26.90
C SER A 83 5.41 24.70 26.65
N GLY A 84 4.37 23.88 26.66
CA GLY A 84 2.98 24.32 26.43
C GLY A 84 2.68 24.69 24.98
N ARG A 85 3.60 24.41 24.05
CA ARG A 85 3.42 24.72 22.62
C ARG A 85 2.37 23.87 21.94
N VAL A 86 2.22 22.61 22.36
CA VAL A 86 1.30 21.64 21.77
C VAL A 86 0.55 20.90 22.87
N ARG A 87 -0.77 20.88 22.77
CA ARG A 87 -1.68 20.10 23.64
C ARG A 87 -2.62 19.32 22.74
N PRO A 88 -2.21 18.13 22.27
CA PRO A 88 -3.08 17.35 21.39
C PRO A 88 -4.22 16.71 22.18
N ASP A 89 -5.41 16.69 21.60
CA ASP A 89 -6.54 15.92 22.11
C ASP A 89 -6.31 14.42 21.89
N LEU A 90 -5.57 14.05 20.83
CA LEU A 90 -5.29 12.68 20.46
C LEU A 90 -3.96 12.55 19.70
N VAL A 91 -3.25 11.45 19.94
CA VAL A 91 -2.02 11.09 19.23
C VAL A 91 -2.31 9.93 18.28
N TYR A 92 -2.31 10.24 16.99
CA TYR A 92 -2.47 9.28 15.90
C TYR A 92 -1.12 8.89 15.30
N SER A 93 -0.89 7.58 15.05
CA SER A 93 0.33 7.08 14.45
C SER A 93 0.08 6.08 13.33
N PRO A 94 0.62 6.30 12.11
CA PRO A 94 0.63 5.29 11.06
C PRO A 94 1.76 4.27 11.34
N GLY A 95 1.43 3.21 12.07
CA GLY A 95 2.40 2.21 12.53
C GLY A 95 3.07 2.57 13.86
N ILE A 96 4.16 1.86 14.20
CA ILE A 96 4.84 1.98 15.49
C ILE A 96 5.91 3.07 15.43
N ASN A 97 5.50 4.31 15.57
CA ASN A 97 6.40 5.47 15.55
C ASN A 97 6.56 6.13 16.93
N CYS A 98 5.71 5.78 17.88
CA CYS A 98 5.77 6.30 19.25
C CYS A 98 5.10 5.33 20.24
N LEU A 99 5.40 5.51 21.56
CA LEU A 99 4.85 4.69 22.64
C LEU A 99 3.60 5.29 23.29
N ASP A 100 3.34 6.55 23.02
CA ASP A 100 2.26 7.34 23.61
C ASP A 100 1.14 7.65 22.58
N ALA A 101 1.01 6.80 21.56
CA ALA A 101 -0.10 6.88 20.63
C ALA A 101 -1.41 6.42 21.30
N ASP A 102 -2.49 7.15 21.06
CA ASP A 102 -3.85 6.75 21.42
C ASP A 102 -4.45 5.85 20.34
N VAL A 103 -4.14 6.15 19.07
CA VAL A 103 -4.57 5.38 17.91
C VAL A 103 -3.40 5.03 17.02
N ILE A 104 -3.34 3.76 16.63
CA ILE A 104 -2.36 3.26 15.64
C ILE A 104 -3.08 2.60 14.46
N VAL A 105 -2.79 3.08 13.26
CA VAL A 105 -3.22 2.41 12.02
C VAL A 105 -2.16 1.40 11.61
N VAL A 106 -2.56 0.13 11.56
CA VAL A 106 -1.66 -0.98 11.27
C VAL A 106 -1.73 -1.31 9.79
N HIS A 107 -0.64 -0.98 9.08
CA HIS A 107 -0.45 -1.33 7.67
C HIS A 107 0.31 -2.64 7.51
N ILE A 108 1.13 -3.04 8.47
CA ILE A 108 1.92 -4.28 8.47
C ILE A 108 1.98 -4.81 9.89
N VAL A 109 1.78 -6.13 10.04
CA VAL A 109 2.07 -6.85 11.29
C VAL A 109 3.46 -7.48 11.15
N PHE A 110 4.47 -6.92 11.83
CA PHE A 110 5.86 -7.36 11.69
C PHE A 110 6.10 -8.79 12.19
N HIS A 111 5.29 -9.29 13.12
CA HIS A 111 5.34 -10.70 13.53
C HIS A 111 4.99 -11.61 12.34
N ALA A 112 3.88 -11.36 11.66
CA ALA A 112 3.47 -12.12 10.49
C ALA A 112 4.50 -11.98 9.35
N PHE A 113 4.98 -10.76 9.12
CA PHE A 113 6.01 -10.48 8.11
C PHE A 113 7.31 -11.24 8.41
N TYR A 114 7.79 -11.23 9.67
CA TYR A 114 9.04 -11.88 10.05
C TYR A 114 8.98 -13.40 9.89
N GLU A 115 7.88 -14.05 10.22
CA GLU A 115 7.70 -15.49 10.03
C GLU A 115 7.98 -15.92 8.59
N ARG A 116 7.58 -15.11 7.63
CA ARG A 116 7.75 -15.38 6.19
C ARG A 116 9.17 -15.10 5.68
N VAL A 117 9.76 -13.97 6.11
CA VAL A 117 11.13 -13.62 5.66
C VAL A 117 12.23 -14.32 6.46
N ARG A 118 11.89 -14.99 7.57
CA ARG A 118 12.84 -15.72 8.42
C ARG A 118 13.72 -16.72 7.67
N PRO A 119 13.20 -17.52 6.71
CA PRO A 119 14.03 -18.44 5.93
C PRO A 119 15.08 -17.74 5.07
N GLU A 120 14.78 -16.54 4.55
CA GLU A 120 15.70 -15.74 3.74
C GLU A 120 16.81 -15.07 4.58
N LEU A 121 16.58 -14.94 5.88
CA LEU A 121 17.53 -14.38 6.83
C LEU A 121 18.47 -15.44 7.44
N ALA A 122 18.40 -16.70 7.01
CA ALA A 122 19.23 -17.78 7.51
C ALA A 122 20.70 -17.59 7.09
N LEU A 123 21.61 -17.37 8.05
CA LEU A 123 23.02 -17.08 7.81
C LEU A 123 23.76 -18.23 7.13
N ASN A 124 23.32 -19.49 7.36
CA ASN A 124 23.92 -20.67 6.78
C ASN A 124 23.64 -20.88 5.27
N ARG A 125 22.80 -20.04 4.69
CA ARG A 125 22.40 -20.13 3.27
C ARG A 125 23.03 -19.04 2.39
N VAL A 126 23.90 -18.20 2.96
CA VAL A 126 24.43 -17.02 2.27
C VAL A 126 25.91 -16.84 2.55
N PRO A 127 26.67 -16.21 1.61
CA PRO A 127 28.09 -15.92 1.82
C PRO A 127 28.34 -15.01 3.04
N LEU A 128 29.47 -15.23 3.73
CA LEU A 128 29.87 -14.46 4.92
C LEU A 128 29.86 -12.94 4.72
N GLN A 129 30.17 -12.48 3.51
CA GLN A 129 30.19 -11.05 3.15
C GLN A 129 28.83 -10.37 3.33
N THR A 130 27.72 -11.12 3.28
CA THR A 130 26.35 -10.61 3.43
C THR A 130 25.88 -10.60 4.88
N TRP A 131 26.58 -11.27 5.79
CA TRP A 131 26.20 -11.42 7.20
C TRP A 131 25.96 -10.11 7.94
N PRO A 132 26.80 -9.06 7.80
CA PRO A 132 26.55 -7.81 8.50
C PRO A 132 25.21 -7.19 8.16
N ARG A 133 24.80 -7.25 6.87
CA ARG A 133 23.50 -6.75 6.41
C ARG A 133 22.35 -7.59 6.96
N LEU A 134 22.49 -8.92 6.98
CA LEU A 134 21.46 -9.83 7.49
C LEU A 134 21.30 -9.73 9.00
N ILE A 135 22.39 -9.63 9.75
CA ILE A 135 22.36 -9.42 11.21
C ILE A 135 21.67 -8.09 11.52
N HIS A 136 22.02 -7.03 10.80
CA HIS A 136 21.39 -5.73 10.93
C HIS A 136 19.85 -5.81 10.69
N ARG A 137 19.41 -6.50 9.60
CA ARG A 137 18.00 -6.72 9.31
C ARG A 137 17.29 -7.52 10.42
N LYS A 138 17.93 -8.58 10.91
CA LYS A 138 17.40 -9.38 12.04
C LYS A 138 17.21 -8.55 13.31
N LEU A 139 18.20 -7.73 13.65
CA LEU A 139 18.12 -6.85 14.82
C LEU A 139 17.00 -5.82 14.66
N TYR A 140 16.89 -5.22 13.48
CA TYR A 140 15.80 -4.29 13.17
C TYR A 140 14.43 -4.95 13.35
N TYR A 141 14.20 -6.13 12.76
CA TYR A 141 12.92 -6.83 12.90
C TYR A 141 12.63 -7.25 14.35
N LYS A 142 13.63 -7.73 15.08
CA LYS A 142 13.47 -8.07 16.50
C LYS A 142 13.08 -6.85 17.34
N LEU A 143 13.69 -5.70 17.07
CA LEU A 143 13.35 -4.45 17.73
C LEU A 143 11.89 -4.04 17.45
N VAL A 144 11.49 -4.04 16.17
CA VAL A 144 10.13 -3.66 15.80
C VAL A 144 9.11 -4.63 16.39
N MET A 145 9.37 -5.94 16.36
CA MET A 145 8.51 -6.95 16.98
C MET A 145 8.41 -6.79 18.50
N PHE A 146 9.50 -6.40 19.16
CA PHE A 146 9.46 -6.07 20.58
C PHE A 146 8.54 -4.87 20.86
N LEU A 147 8.67 -3.81 20.04
CA LEU A 147 7.81 -2.63 20.15
C LEU A 147 6.35 -2.97 19.82
N GLU A 148 6.08 -3.81 18.82
CA GLU A 148 4.72 -4.30 18.54
C GLU A 148 4.09 -4.95 19.77
N ARG A 149 4.81 -5.89 20.40
CA ARG A 149 4.30 -6.55 21.60
C ARG A 149 4.00 -5.58 22.73
N LYS A 150 4.88 -4.59 22.92
CA LYS A 150 4.74 -3.59 23.97
C LYS A 150 3.54 -2.67 23.70
N VAL A 151 3.39 -2.21 22.48
CA VAL A 151 2.40 -1.20 22.10
C VAL A 151 1.04 -1.81 21.84
N TYR A 152 0.95 -2.89 21.07
CA TYR A 152 -0.34 -3.49 20.68
C TYR A 152 -1.06 -4.21 21.82
N ARG A 153 -0.33 -4.59 22.89
CA ARG A 153 -0.94 -5.15 24.11
C ARG A 153 -1.32 -4.08 25.14
N ASN A 154 -1.03 -2.81 24.88
CA ASN A 154 -1.43 -1.73 25.76
C ASN A 154 -2.93 -1.47 25.60
N PRO A 155 -3.77 -1.66 26.64
CA PRO A 155 -5.22 -1.49 26.54
C PRO A 155 -5.67 -0.04 26.27
N ARG A 156 -4.77 0.93 26.48
CA ARG A 156 -5.04 2.34 26.17
C ARG A 156 -4.91 2.66 24.68
N VAL A 157 -4.22 1.81 23.91
CA VAL A 157 -3.99 2.03 22.49
C VAL A 157 -5.11 1.39 21.67
N ARG A 158 -5.79 2.17 20.88
CA ARG A 158 -6.78 1.67 19.92
C ARG A 158 -6.10 1.35 18.61
N LEU A 159 -6.33 0.14 18.08
CA LEU A 159 -5.76 -0.30 16.80
C LEU A 159 -6.81 -0.24 15.69
N VAL A 160 -6.39 0.24 14.54
CA VAL A 160 -7.15 0.22 13.30
C VAL A 160 -6.38 -0.59 12.26
N ALA A 161 -7.01 -1.60 11.69
CA ALA A 161 -6.42 -2.40 10.61
C ALA A 161 -6.86 -1.85 9.25
N VAL A 162 -5.95 -1.83 8.28
CA VAL A 162 -6.26 -1.38 6.91
C VAL A 162 -6.97 -2.42 6.05
N SER A 163 -7.15 -3.64 6.56
CA SER A 163 -7.89 -4.73 5.89
C SER A 163 -8.27 -5.81 6.90
N SER A 164 -9.23 -6.65 6.56
CA SER A 164 -9.59 -7.83 7.33
C SER A 164 -8.42 -8.82 7.45
N LEU A 165 -7.55 -8.89 6.43
CA LEU A 165 -6.32 -9.68 6.47
C LEU A 165 -5.39 -9.21 7.61
N VAL A 166 -5.16 -7.91 7.73
CA VAL A 166 -4.34 -7.32 8.82
C VAL A 166 -5.00 -7.53 10.18
N ALA A 167 -6.33 -7.38 10.28
CA ALA A 167 -7.06 -7.67 11.52
C ALA A 167 -6.93 -9.14 11.93
N ALA A 168 -7.01 -10.08 10.98
CA ALA A 168 -6.78 -11.50 11.24
C ALA A 168 -5.35 -11.79 11.72
N GLN A 169 -4.33 -11.11 11.17
CA GLN A 169 -2.95 -11.22 11.65
C GLN A 169 -2.80 -10.67 13.08
N LEU A 170 -3.45 -9.56 13.42
CA LEU A 170 -3.46 -9.01 14.78
C LEU A 170 -4.14 -9.97 15.76
N LYS A 171 -5.24 -10.60 15.36
CA LYS A 171 -5.88 -11.66 16.16
C LYS A 171 -4.95 -12.84 16.39
N THR A 172 -4.28 -13.33 15.36
CA THR A 172 -3.39 -14.51 15.44
C THR A 172 -2.17 -14.25 16.34
N HIS A 173 -1.50 -13.10 16.20
CA HIS A 173 -0.23 -12.85 16.89
C HIS A 173 -0.40 -12.16 18.24
N PHE A 174 -1.49 -11.41 18.46
CA PHE A 174 -1.69 -10.63 19.67
C PHE A 174 -2.99 -10.96 20.42
N GLN A 175 -3.83 -11.88 19.90
CA GLN A 175 -5.12 -12.29 20.46
C GLN A 175 -6.14 -11.14 20.57
N LEU A 176 -6.01 -10.15 19.67
CA LEU A 176 -6.92 -9.02 19.59
C LEU A 176 -8.13 -9.39 18.73
N ASN A 177 -9.30 -9.51 19.35
CA ASN A 177 -10.53 -9.95 18.67
C ASN A 177 -11.39 -8.79 18.16
N ASP A 178 -11.24 -7.61 18.74
CA ASP A 178 -12.06 -6.43 18.44
C ASP A 178 -11.15 -5.32 17.85
N VAL A 179 -10.70 -5.52 16.62
CA VAL A 179 -9.92 -4.54 15.88
C VAL A 179 -10.79 -3.92 14.80
N THR A 180 -10.97 -2.61 14.88
CA THR A 180 -11.71 -1.86 13.84
C THR A 180 -10.97 -1.93 12.51
N VAL A 181 -11.71 -2.24 11.43
CA VAL A 181 -11.16 -2.23 10.07
C VAL A 181 -11.63 -0.96 9.35
N ILE A 182 -10.67 -0.12 8.96
CA ILE A 182 -10.90 1.04 8.10
C ILE A 182 -10.01 0.86 6.87
N PRO A 183 -10.55 0.32 5.76
CA PRO A 183 -9.79 0.07 4.55
C PRO A 183 -9.24 1.36 3.95
N ASN A 184 -8.04 1.28 3.36
CA ASN A 184 -7.54 2.37 2.52
C ASN A 184 -8.51 2.63 1.36
N ALA A 185 -8.45 3.84 0.81
CA ALA A 185 -9.36 4.30 -0.23
C ALA A 185 -8.61 4.68 -1.51
N VAL A 186 -9.37 4.99 -2.54
CA VAL A 186 -8.85 5.44 -3.83
C VAL A 186 -9.48 6.76 -4.23
N ASP A 187 -8.74 7.56 -5.00
CA ASP A 187 -9.23 8.79 -5.59
C ASP A 187 -10.16 8.47 -6.78
N THR A 188 -11.45 8.40 -6.51
CA THR A 188 -12.48 8.09 -7.50
C THR A 188 -12.81 9.26 -8.43
N VAL A 189 -12.20 10.43 -8.25
CA VAL A 189 -12.27 11.56 -9.18
C VAL A 189 -11.15 11.46 -10.21
N ARG A 190 -9.97 11.08 -9.76
CA ARG A 190 -8.79 10.89 -10.63
C ARG A 190 -8.85 9.60 -11.44
N PHE A 191 -9.25 8.50 -10.81
CA PHE A 191 -9.31 7.18 -11.41
C PHE A 191 -10.73 6.87 -11.83
N THR A 192 -11.02 7.04 -13.13
CA THR A 192 -12.34 6.80 -13.71
C THR A 192 -12.23 6.07 -15.05
N PRO A 193 -13.30 5.36 -15.48
CA PRO A 193 -13.35 4.72 -16.80
C PRO A 193 -13.19 5.73 -17.93
N GLU A 194 -13.79 6.93 -17.80
CA GLU A 194 -13.72 8.01 -18.79
C GLU A 194 -12.29 8.54 -18.91
N GLY A 195 -11.60 8.79 -17.80
CA GLY A 195 -10.22 9.24 -17.76
C GLY A 195 -9.27 8.21 -18.36
N ARG A 196 -9.49 6.93 -18.06
CA ARG A 196 -8.76 5.81 -18.68
C ARG A 196 -8.97 5.77 -20.19
N THR A 197 -10.21 5.84 -20.65
CA THR A 197 -10.54 5.79 -22.10
C THR A 197 -9.93 6.96 -22.86
N ALA A 198 -10.04 8.17 -22.32
CA ALA A 198 -9.48 9.37 -22.93
C ALA A 198 -7.95 9.31 -23.14
N LYS A 199 -7.23 8.65 -22.23
CA LYS A 199 -5.76 8.51 -22.29
C LYS A 199 -5.28 7.29 -23.06
N ARG A 200 -6.15 6.30 -23.35
CA ARG A 200 -5.74 4.98 -23.88
C ARG A 200 -4.82 5.06 -25.09
N ASN A 201 -5.21 5.75 -26.14
CA ASN A 201 -4.46 5.78 -27.41
C ASN A 201 -3.09 6.46 -27.25
N VAL A 202 -3.02 7.54 -26.45
CA VAL A 202 -1.74 8.23 -26.18
C VAL A 202 -0.83 7.36 -25.33
N SER A 203 -1.35 6.72 -24.30
CA SER A 203 -0.60 5.85 -23.39
C SER A 203 -0.05 4.61 -24.12
N ARG A 204 -0.86 3.95 -24.95
CA ARG A 204 -0.40 2.77 -25.71
C ARG A 204 0.69 3.14 -26.69
N ARG A 205 0.55 4.27 -27.40
CA ARG A 205 1.62 4.75 -28.31
C ARG A 205 2.91 5.07 -27.57
N SER A 206 2.84 5.75 -26.44
CA SER A 206 4.03 6.09 -25.63
C SER A 206 4.76 4.86 -25.10
N LEU A 207 4.02 3.78 -24.83
CA LEU A 207 4.54 2.50 -24.36
C LEU A 207 4.79 1.49 -25.50
N SER A 208 4.63 1.92 -26.77
CA SER A 208 4.86 1.10 -27.97
C SER A 208 3.99 -0.16 -28.03
N TYR A 209 2.74 -0.09 -27.53
CA TYR A 209 1.74 -1.14 -27.67
C TYR A 209 0.88 -0.89 -28.91
N SER A 210 0.64 -1.96 -29.67
CA SER A 210 -0.30 -1.97 -30.79
C SER A 210 -1.74 -2.13 -30.31
N GLU A 211 -2.72 -1.88 -31.19
CA GLU A 211 -4.13 -2.10 -30.87
C GLU A 211 -4.45 -3.58 -30.60
N ASN A 212 -3.71 -4.49 -31.23
CA ASN A 212 -3.89 -5.93 -31.10
C ASN A 212 -3.24 -6.53 -29.85
N ASP A 213 -2.34 -5.80 -29.18
CA ASP A 213 -1.74 -6.31 -27.94
C ASP A 213 -2.77 -6.38 -26.82
N PHE A 214 -2.79 -7.47 -26.08
CA PHE A 214 -3.54 -7.60 -24.82
C PHE A 214 -2.59 -7.36 -23.65
N VAL A 215 -2.73 -6.25 -22.93
CA VAL A 215 -1.75 -5.78 -21.96
C VAL A 215 -2.21 -6.10 -20.53
N ALA A 216 -1.46 -6.98 -19.85
CA ALA A 216 -1.60 -7.24 -18.41
C ALA A 216 -0.67 -6.32 -17.62
N LEU A 217 -1.22 -5.60 -16.65
CA LEU A 217 -0.51 -4.62 -15.82
C LEU A 217 -0.28 -5.14 -14.41
N LEU A 218 0.97 -5.03 -13.93
CA LEU A 218 1.35 -5.21 -12.54
C LEU A 218 2.04 -3.95 -12.03
N ILE A 219 1.53 -3.35 -10.94
CA ILE A 219 2.12 -2.16 -10.32
C ILE A 219 2.51 -2.45 -8.88
N GLY A 220 3.71 -2.04 -8.50
CA GLY A 220 4.19 -2.03 -7.12
C GLY A 220 5.68 -2.28 -7.02
N ASN A 221 6.22 -2.11 -5.82
CA ASN A 221 7.60 -2.45 -5.47
C ASN A 221 7.65 -3.85 -4.82
N ASP A 222 8.83 -4.43 -4.71
CA ASP A 222 9.05 -5.81 -4.27
C ASP A 222 8.30 -6.80 -5.18
N TRP A 223 8.67 -6.78 -6.47
CA TRP A 223 8.02 -7.56 -7.52
C TRP A 223 7.92 -9.04 -7.20
N LYS A 224 8.89 -9.58 -6.44
CA LYS A 224 8.84 -10.96 -5.97
C LYS A 224 7.64 -11.21 -5.06
N LYS A 225 7.37 -10.32 -4.11
CA LYS A 225 6.19 -10.41 -3.24
C LYS A 225 4.91 -10.10 -3.99
N LYS A 226 4.97 -9.26 -5.00
CA LYS A 226 3.84 -8.99 -5.89
C LYS A 226 3.52 -10.17 -6.81
N GLY A 227 4.32 -11.25 -6.78
CA GLY A 227 4.09 -12.49 -7.53
C GLY A 227 4.47 -12.39 -9.00
N LEU A 228 5.43 -11.54 -9.35
CA LEU A 228 5.90 -11.40 -10.74
C LEU A 228 6.39 -12.74 -11.29
N ASP A 229 7.04 -13.58 -10.48
CA ASP A 229 7.49 -14.91 -10.90
C ASP A 229 6.33 -15.76 -11.44
N THR A 230 5.20 -15.76 -10.74
CA THR A 230 3.98 -16.48 -11.15
C THR A 230 3.42 -15.91 -12.46
N LEU A 231 3.36 -14.58 -12.57
CA LEU A 231 2.87 -13.92 -13.80
C LEU A 231 3.76 -14.22 -15.00
N LEU A 232 5.09 -14.20 -14.86
CA LEU A 232 6.03 -14.53 -15.94
C LEU A 232 5.95 -16.00 -16.33
N THR A 233 5.79 -16.91 -15.36
CA THR A 233 5.60 -18.35 -15.65
C THR A 233 4.29 -18.57 -16.40
N SER A 234 3.20 -17.91 -16.01
CA SER A 234 1.93 -17.97 -16.73
C SER A 234 2.05 -17.39 -18.15
N LEU A 235 2.80 -16.30 -18.33
CA LEU A 235 3.03 -15.70 -19.64
C LEU A 235 3.71 -16.67 -20.61
N ALA A 236 4.65 -17.48 -20.11
CA ALA A 236 5.35 -18.49 -20.93
C ALA A 236 4.40 -19.57 -21.47
N SER A 237 3.33 -19.90 -20.74
CA SER A 237 2.32 -20.87 -21.17
C SER A 237 1.28 -20.27 -22.12
N LEU A 238 1.11 -18.94 -22.15
CA LEU A 238 0.12 -18.21 -22.97
C LEU A 238 0.72 -17.78 -24.32
N THR A 239 1.18 -18.76 -25.12
CA THR A 239 1.84 -18.50 -26.41
C THR A 239 0.85 -18.18 -27.54
N ASP A 240 -0.38 -18.61 -27.39
CA ASP A 240 -1.49 -18.41 -28.32
C ASP A 240 -2.15 -17.02 -28.20
N LEU A 241 -1.84 -16.27 -27.13
CA LEU A 241 -2.38 -14.94 -26.91
C LEU A 241 -1.37 -13.83 -27.26
N PRO A 242 -1.84 -12.69 -27.81
CA PRO A 242 -1.01 -11.49 -28.01
C PRO A 242 -0.77 -10.76 -26.66
N LEU A 243 -0.55 -11.53 -25.60
CA LEU A 243 -0.41 -11.03 -24.24
C LEU A 243 0.95 -10.37 -24.06
N ARG A 244 0.93 -9.13 -23.59
CA ARG A 244 2.09 -8.35 -23.13
C ARG A 244 1.96 -8.09 -21.64
N VAL A 245 3.08 -8.03 -20.93
CA VAL A 245 3.10 -7.70 -19.50
C VAL A 245 3.80 -6.36 -19.29
N LEU A 246 3.10 -5.43 -18.67
CA LEU A 246 3.63 -4.15 -18.21
C LEU A 246 3.85 -4.21 -16.71
N VAL A 247 5.11 -4.10 -16.28
CA VAL A 247 5.52 -4.10 -14.88
C VAL A 247 5.99 -2.70 -14.50
N VAL A 248 5.36 -2.10 -13.50
CA VAL A 248 5.69 -0.74 -13.04
C VAL A 248 6.17 -0.79 -11.60
N GLY A 249 7.38 -0.27 -11.35
CA GLY A 249 7.95 -0.23 -10.00
C GLY A 249 9.39 0.24 -9.97
N SER A 250 9.97 0.30 -8.77
CA SER A 250 11.33 0.81 -8.55
C SER A 250 12.39 -0.28 -8.46
N ASP A 251 12.01 -1.55 -8.53
CA ASP A 251 12.93 -2.67 -8.47
C ASP A 251 13.82 -2.71 -9.72
N ASP A 252 14.97 -3.38 -9.62
CA ASP A 252 15.90 -3.50 -10.74
C ASP A 252 15.48 -4.66 -11.67
N PRO A 253 15.09 -4.39 -12.94
CA PRO A 253 14.71 -5.41 -13.90
C PRO A 253 15.83 -6.45 -14.17
N ASN A 254 17.08 -6.10 -13.92
CA ASN A 254 18.21 -7.00 -14.16
C ASN A 254 18.13 -8.27 -13.31
N PHE A 255 17.48 -8.23 -12.14
CA PHE A 255 17.24 -9.44 -11.34
C PHE A 255 16.33 -10.45 -12.03
N TYR A 256 15.49 -10.00 -12.95
CA TYR A 256 14.55 -10.85 -13.68
C TYR A 256 15.06 -11.33 -15.03
N ARG A 257 16.16 -10.77 -15.56
CA ARG A 257 16.75 -11.20 -16.85
C ARG A 257 16.99 -12.71 -16.95
N PRO A 258 17.57 -13.39 -15.94
CA PRO A 258 17.76 -14.84 -16.03
C PRO A 258 16.45 -15.61 -16.21
N LEU A 259 15.42 -15.24 -15.44
CA LEU A 259 14.10 -15.87 -15.53
C LEU A 259 13.41 -15.59 -16.87
N LEU A 260 13.47 -14.35 -17.36
CA LEU A 260 12.91 -13.96 -18.66
C LEU A 260 13.53 -14.76 -19.80
N ASN A 261 14.87 -14.93 -19.78
CA ASN A 261 15.59 -15.70 -20.79
C ASN A 261 15.26 -17.20 -20.70
N GLN A 262 15.19 -17.74 -19.48
CA GLN A 262 14.80 -19.14 -19.26
C GLN A 262 13.38 -19.43 -19.78
N LEU A 263 12.47 -18.48 -19.59
CA LEU A 263 11.06 -18.60 -20.03
C LEU A 263 10.85 -18.16 -21.49
N ALA A 264 11.86 -17.58 -22.14
CA ALA A 264 11.80 -17.02 -23.51
C ALA A 264 10.67 -15.98 -23.70
N VAL A 265 10.46 -15.10 -22.69
CA VAL A 265 9.38 -14.09 -22.69
C VAL A 265 9.87 -12.65 -22.67
N GLN A 266 11.17 -12.41 -22.82
CA GLN A 266 11.79 -11.09 -22.71
C GLN A 266 11.14 -10.03 -23.62
N ASP A 267 10.74 -10.39 -24.83
CA ASP A 267 10.14 -9.49 -25.83
C ASP A 267 8.65 -9.18 -25.54
N ARG A 268 8.07 -9.90 -24.58
CA ARG A 268 6.66 -9.75 -24.16
C ARG A 268 6.52 -8.99 -22.85
N VAL A 269 7.62 -8.60 -22.19
CA VAL A 269 7.61 -7.94 -20.87
C VAL A 269 8.28 -6.57 -20.97
N ARG A 270 7.59 -5.55 -20.50
CA ARG A 270 8.08 -4.19 -20.39
C ARG A 270 8.14 -3.75 -18.95
N PHE A 271 9.27 -3.18 -18.54
CA PHE A 271 9.47 -2.61 -17.21
C PHE A 271 9.48 -1.08 -17.30
N GLU A 272 8.70 -0.44 -16.44
CA GLU A 272 8.61 1.01 -16.35
C GLU A 272 8.85 1.48 -14.90
N LYS A 273 9.45 2.66 -14.77
CA LYS A 273 9.60 3.32 -13.48
C LYS A 273 8.29 3.94 -13.03
N PRO A 274 8.09 4.14 -11.71
CA PRO A 274 6.95 4.89 -11.21
C PRO A 274 6.87 6.28 -11.84
N SER A 275 5.64 6.69 -12.16
CA SER A 275 5.35 8.01 -12.74
C SER A 275 4.30 8.74 -11.90
N ALA A 276 4.34 10.07 -11.90
CA ALA A 276 3.28 10.90 -11.34
C ALA A 276 1.95 10.71 -12.10
N ASP A 277 2.04 10.44 -13.42
CA ASP A 277 0.88 10.09 -14.24
C ASP A 277 0.67 8.55 -14.29
N VAL A 278 0.36 7.98 -13.12
CA VAL A 278 0.08 6.54 -13.02
C VAL A 278 -1.15 6.12 -13.82
N LEU A 279 -2.11 7.02 -14.06
CA LEU A 279 -3.31 6.75 -14.86
C LEU A 279 -2.97 6.30 -16.28
N SER A 280 -1.85 6.76 -16.84
CA SER A 280 -1.37 6.33 -18.17
C SER A 280 -1.11 4.82 -18.24
N PHE A 281 -0.63 4.21 -17.16
CA PHE A 281 -0.39 2.76 -17.12
C PHE A 281 -1.70 1.98 -17.10
N TYR A 282 -2.69 2.42 -16.31
CA TYR A 282 -4.04 1.82 -16.33
C TYR A 282 -4.72 2.02 -17.67
N ALA A 283 -4.51 3.18 -18.32
CA ALA A 283 -5.08 3.48 -19.64
C ALA A 283 -4.50 2.59 -20.75
N ALA A 284 -3.22 2.26 -20.68
CA ALA A 284 -2.59 1.37 -21.67
C ALA A 284 -3.02 -0.10 -21.52
N ALA A 285 -3.46 -0.51 -20.32
CA ALA A 285 -3.74 -1.89 -19.99
C ALA A 285 -5.16 -2.35 -20.38
N ASP A 286 -5.30 -3.67 -20.54
CA ASP A 286 -6.57 -4.38 -20.76
C ASP A 286 -7.00 -5.18 -19.52
N LEU A 287 -6.03 -5.49 -18.64
CA LEU A 287 -6.19 -6.31 -17.46
C LEU A 287 -5.20 -5.87 -16.38
N TYR A 288 -5.63 -5.80 -15.13
CA TYR A 288 -4.74 -5.71 -13.97
C TYR A 288 -4.52 -7.10 -13.38
N VAL A 289 -3.26 -7.48 -13.12
CA VAL A 289 -2.90 -8.77 -12.52
C VAL A 289 -2.07 -8.53 -11.28
N GLY A 290 -2.64 -8.86 -10.12
CA GLY A 290 -2.01 -8.73 -8.80
C GLY A 290 -1.87 -10.08 -8.08
N PRO A 291 -0.98 -10.99 -8.52
CA PRO A 291 -0.82 -12.31 -7.91
C PRO A 291 0.05 -12.25 -6.66
N SER A 292 -0.20 -11.27 -5.80
CA SER A 292 0.62 -11.00 -4.62
C SER A 292 0.68 -12.20 -3.69
N LEU A 293 1.90 -12.60 -3.32
CA LEU A 293 2.15 -13.63 -2.31
C LEU A 293 1.75 -13.13 -0.92
N GLU A 294 1.84 -11.82 -0.74
CA GLU A 294 1.39 -11.08 0.44
C GLU A 294 1.29 -9.60 0.10
N ASP A 295 0.17 -9.01 0.47
CA ASP A 295 0.01 -7.56 0.41
C ASP A 295 -0.99 -7.12 1.50
N ALA A 296 -0.59 -6.20 2.35
CA ALA A 296 -1.47 -5.70 3.41
C ALA A 296 -2.75 -5.06 2.84
N PHE A 297 -2.66 -4.46 1.64
CA PHE A 297 -3.83 -3.86 1.01
C PHE A 297 -3.86 -4.03 -0.52
N ASN A 298 -2.85 -3.62 -1.29
CA ASN A 298 -2.80 -3.54 -2.75
C ASN A 298 -3.65 -2.39 -3.33
N LEU A 299 -3.27 -1.16 -3.02
CA LEU A 299 -3.94 0.03 -3.54
C LEU A 299 -4.04 0.08 -5.08
N PRO A 300 -3.00 -0.27 -5.88
CA PRO A 300 -3.10 -0.30 -7.33
C PRO A 300 -4.23 -1.16 -7.89
N MET A 301 -4.64 -2.20 -7.19
CA MET A 301 -5.80 -3.00 -7.58
C MET A 301 -7.10 -2.19 -7.49
N LEU A 302 -7.32 -1.42 -6.41
CA LEU A 302 -8.49 -0.54 -6.31
C LEU A 302 -8.47 0.58 -7.34
N GLU A 303 -7.29 1.14 -7.65
CA GLU A 303 -7.13 2.13 -8.72
C GLU A 303 -7.51 1.54 -10.09
N ALA A 304 -7.10 0.30 -10.37
CA ALA A 304 -7.49 -0.42 -11.57
C ALA A 304 -9.01 -0.64 -11.64
N MET A 305 -9.60 -1.10 -10.54
CA MET A 305 -11.06 -1.27 -10.42
C MET A 305 -11.80 0.06 -10.64
N ALA A 306 -11.33 1.16 -10.03
CA ALA A 306 -11.90 2.49 -10.21
C ALA A 306 -11.87 2.94 -11.67
N CYS A 307 -10.80 2.63 -12.40
CA CYS A 307 -10.65 2.87 -13.84
C CYS A 307 -11.52 1.94 -14.72
N GLY A 308 -12.32 1.05 -14.15
CA GLY A 308 -13.09 0.06 -14.91
C GLY A 308 -12.22 -0.98 -15.62
N LEU A 309 -11.01 -1.20 -15.13
CA LEU A 309 -10.13 -2.25 -15.63
C LEU A 309 -10.50 -3.57 -14.93
N PRO A 310 -10.75 -4.68 -15.65
CA PRO A 310 -10.95 -5.96 -15.00
C PRO A 310 -9.70 -6.36 -14.24
N VAL A 311 -9.87 -6.99 -13.08
CA VAL A 311 -8.76 -7.35 -12.20
C VAL A 311 -8.73 -8.86 -11.92
N ILE A 312 -7.52 -9.43 -11.89
CA ILE A 312 -7.24 -10.72 -11.27
C ILE A 312 -6.35 -10.44 -10.06
N ALA A 313 -6.81 -10.79 -8.87
CA ALA A 313 -6.06 -10.53 -7.65
C ALA A 313 -6.00 -11.75 -6.73
N SER A 314 -4.86 -11.89 -6.05
CA SER A 314 -4.68 -12.93 -5.05
C SER A 314 -5.52 -12.67 -3.81
N VAL A 315 -6.09 -13.73 -3.23
CA VAL A 315 -6.74 -13.70 -1.92
C VAL A 315 -5.79 -13.33 -0.77
N GLN A 316 -4.47 -13.31 -1.03
CA GLN A 316 -3.44 -12.88 -0.07
C GLN A 316 -3.18 -11.36 -0.09
N ALA A 317 -3.95 -10.61 -0.86
CA ALA A 317 -3.95 -9.14 -0.85
C ALA A 317 -5.16 -8.62 -0.06
N GLY A 318 -4.93 -7.72 0.91
CA GLY A 318 -6.01 -7.22 1.77
C GLY A 318 -7.16 -6.56 1.01
N ALA A 319 -6.85 -5.82 -0.06
CA ALA A 319 -7.91 -5.19 -0.87
C ALA A 319 -8.75 -6.20 -1.67
N SER A 320 -8.36 -7.48 -1.79
CA SER A 320 -9.15 -8.51 -2.48
C SER A 320 -10.50 -8.79 -1.79
N GLU A 321 -10.66 -8.37 -0.51
CA GLU A 321 -11.96 -8.40 0.18
C GLU A 321 -13.04 -7.55 -0.53
N ASN A 322 -12.63 -6.61 -1.39
CA ASN A 322 -13.52 -5.80 -2.22
C ASN A 322 -13.91 -6.48 -3.53
N ILE A 323 -13.36 -7.67 -3.83
CA ILE A 323 -13.69 -8.44 -5.02
C ILE A 323 -14.81 -9.44 -4.69
N ARG A 324 -15.90 -9.33 -5.43
CA ARG A 324 -16.89 -10.41 -5.58
C ARG A 324 -16.47 -11.21 -6.81
N ASP A 325 -16.09 -12.47 -6.57
CA ASP A 325 -15.51 -13.34 -7.61
C ASP A 325 -16.47 -13.49 -8.79
N TYR A 326 -15.98 -13.28 -10.02
CA TYR A 326 -16.72 -13.22 -11.28
C TYR A 326 -17.75 -12.07 -11.42
N GLU A 327 -17.92 -11.20 -10.42
CA GLU A 327 -18.79 -10.03 -10.49
C GLU A 327 -18.02 -8.73 -10.64
N THR A 328 -17.05 -8.47 -9.71
CA THR A 328 -16.24 -7.24 -9.69
C THR A 328 -14.76 -7.49 -9.91
N GLY A 329 -14.37 -8.73 -10.16
CA GLY A 329 -13.00 -9.17 -10.40
C GLY A 329 -12.90 -10.68 -10.36
N LEU A 330 -11.72 -11.22 -10.57
CA LEU A 330 -11.43 -12.65 -10.44
C LEU A 330 -10.44 -12.88 -9.29
N LEU A 331 -10.67 -13.93 -8.50
CA LEU A 331 -9.82 -14.27 -7.37
C LEU A 331 -8.86 -15.42 -7.71
N LEU A 332 -7.57 -15.13 -7.61
CA LEU A 332 -6.50 -16.13 -7.64
C LEU A 332 -6.37 -16.73 -6.24
N ARG A 333 -6.77 -17.99 -6.07
CA ARG A 333 -6.83 -18.68 -4.77
C ARG A 333 -5.44 -19.03 -4.24
N ASP A 334 -4.55 -19.51 -5.12
CA ASP A 334 -3.13 -19.69 -4.79
C ASP A 334 -2.28 -18.78 -5.68
N PRO A 335 -1.61 -17.76 -5.10
CA PRO A 335 -0.74 -16.87 -5.86
C PRO A 335 0.52 -17.55 -6.43
N ARG A 336 0.77 -18.82 -6.09
CA ARG A 336 1.87 -19.62 -6.62
C ARG A 336 1.43 -20.62 -7.70
N ASP A 337 0.15 -20.62 -8.05
CA ASP A 337 -0.40 -21.48 -9.10
C ASP A 337 -0.46 -20.73 -10.44
N PRO A 338 0.56 -20.90 -11.34
CA PRO A 338 0.55 -20.28 -12.64
C PRO A 338 -0.54 -20.82 -13.55
N ASP A 339 -0.94 -22.09 -13.40
CA ASP A 339 -1.97 -22.70 -14.24
C ASP A 339 -3.35 -22.14 -13.92
N GLN A 340 -3.64 -21.83 -12.64
CA GLN A 340 -4.86 -21.10 -12.28
C GLN A 340 -4.85 -19.70 -12.92
N LEU A 341 -3.72 -19.00 -12.86
CA LEU A 341 -3.61 -17.66 -13.44
C LEU A 341 -3.78 -17.71 -14.97
N VAL A 342 -3.22 -18.72 -15.63
CA VAL A 342 -3.43 -18.97 -17.09
C VAL A 342 -4.92 -19.08 -17.41
N ARG A 343 -5.65 -19.94 -16.68
CA ARG A 343 -7.10 -20.11 -16.88
C ARG A 343 -7.89 -18.82 -16.69
N LEU A 344 -7.54 -18.01 -15.67
CA LEU A 344 -8.22 -16.74 -15.40
C LEU A 344 -7.93 -15.70 -16.49
N ILE A 345 -6.70 -15.64 -17.01
CA ILE A 345 -6.32 -14.74 -18.11
C ILE A 345 -7.06 -15.15 -19.40
N HIS A 346 -7.05 -16.44 -19.75
CA HIS A 346 -7.82 -16.94 -20.91
C HIS A 346 -9.30 -16.56 -20.78
N ARG A 347 -9.89 -16.79 -19.61
CA ARG A 347 -11.31 -16.47 -19.39
C ARG A 347 -11.64 -15.02 -19.67
N LEU A 348 -10.75 -14.10 -19.28
CA LEU A 348 -10.95 -12.67 -19.57
C LEU A 348 -10.56 -12.28 -20.99
N PHE A 349 -9.64 -13.00 -21.64
CA PHE A 349 -9.27 -12.73 -23.02
C PHE A 349 -10.38 -13.18 -23.99
N ASP A 350 -10.91 -14.37 -23.79
CA ASP A 350 -11.90 -14.99 -24.69
C ASP A 350 -13.30 -14.35 -24.59
N ASP A 351 -13.65 -13.78 -23.42
CA ASP A 351 -14.98 -13.24 -23.15
C ASP A 351 -14.91 -11.72 -22.93
N ALA A 352 -15.03 -10.97 -24.03
CA ALA A 352 -15.01 -9.51 -24.01
C ALA A 352 -16.20 -8.91 -23.25
N ASP A 353 -17.37 -9.55 -23.28
CA ASP A 353 -18.56 -9.11 -22.55
C ASP A 353 -18.36 -9.28 -21.05
N LEU A 354 -17.77 -10.39 -20.61
CA LEU A 354 -17.41 -10.61 -19.22
C LEU A 354 -16.41 -9.54 -18.75
N ARG A 355 -15.37 -9.23 -19.55
CA ARG A 355 -14.42 -8.16 -19.24
C ARG A 355 -15.12 -6.82 -19.02
N GLY A 356 -16.02 -6.45 -19.92
CA GLY A 356 -16.79 -5.20 -19.84
C GLY A 356 -17.64 -5.15 -18.58
N ARG A 357 -18.45 -6.20 -18.34
CA ARG A 357 -19.33 -6.28 -17.18
C ARG A 357 -18.57 -6.21 -15.85
N ILE A 358 -17.47 -6.96 -15.73
CA ILE A 358 -16.61 -6.94 -14.52
C ILE A 358 -16.01 -5.56 -14.30
N GLY A 359 -15.48 -4.93 -15.34
CA GLY A 359 -14.87 -3.60 -15.25
C GLY A 359 -15.89 -2.54 -14.79
N GLU A 360 -17.07 -2.52 -15.38
CA GLU A 360 -18.15 -1.60 -14.99
C GLU A 360 -18.63 -1.84 -13.55
N ALA A 361 -18.84 -3.10 -13.20
CA ALA A 361 -19.28 -3.46 -11.84
C ALA A 361 -18.21 -3.10 -10.81
N ALA A 362 -16.93 -3.34 -11.11
CA ALA A 362 -15.80 -2.97 -10.27
C ALA A 362 -15.73 -1.46 -10.02
N SER A 363 -15.80 -0.66 -11.09
CA SER A 363 -15.76 0.81 -10.97
C SER A 363 -16.92 1.35 -10.15
N ARG A 364 -18.12 0.85 -10.38
CA ARG A 364 -19.33 1.22 -9.63
C ARG A 364 -19.20 0.85 -8.15
N TYR A 365 -18.70 -0.35 -7.86
CA TYR A 365 -18.48 -0.81 -6.50
C TYR A 365 -17.48 0.10 -5.76
N VAL A 366 -16.33 0.35 -6.37
CA VAL A 366 -15.27 1.16 -5.76
C VAL A 366 -15.72 2.60 -5.52
N ARG A 367 -16.41 3.20 -6.48
CA ARG A 367 -16.96 4.56 -6.35
C ARG A 367 -17.92 4.67 -5.16
N ASN A 368 -18.73 3.64 -4.94
CA ASN A 368 -19.75 3.65 -3.90
C ASN A 368 -19.24 3.22 -2.52
N ASN A 369 -18.09 2.52 -2.42
CA ASN A 369 -17.67 1.88 -1.17
C ASN A 369 -16.24 2.17 -0.74
N CYS A 370 -15.37 2.67 -1.64
CA CYS A 370 -13.93 2.78 -1.39
C CYS A 370 -13.38 4.19 -1.66
N SER A 371 -14.21 5.24 -1.57
CA SER A 371 -13.76 6.62 -1.74
C SER A 371 -13.04 7.16 -0.51
N TRP A 372 -12.18 8.16 -0.73
CA TRP A 372 -11.51 8.87 0.37
C TRP A 372 -12.49 9.55 1.32
N ASP A 373 -13.61 10.08 0.83
CA ASP A 373 -14.60 10.75 1.69
C ASP A 373 -15.22 9.76 2.68
N GLN A 374 -15.48 8.52 2.25
CA GLN A 374 -15.98 7.47 3.15
C GLN A 374 -14.91 7.01 4.15
N ASN A 375 -13.66 6.85 3.69
CA ASN A 375 -12.56 6.48 4.58
C ASN A 375 -12.36 7.55 5.67
N VAL A 376 -12.32 8.82 5.29
CA VAL A 376 -12.09 9.93 6.22
C VAL A 376 -13.27 10.10 7.18
N ALA A 377 -14.51 9.93 6.72
CA ALA A 377 -15.68 9.96 7.59
C ALA A 377 -15.60 8.87 8.68
N ARG A 378 -15.28 7.62 8.30
CA ARG A 378 -15.07 6.51 9.27
C ARG A 378 -13.90 6.77 10.20
N THR A 379 -12.79 7.29 9.67
CA THR A 379 -11.60 7.64 10.46
C THR A 379 -11.94 8.70 11.50
N ARG A 380 -12.64 9.78 11.09
CA ARG A 380 -13.09 10.84 11.99
C ARG A 380 -13.97 10.29 13.11
N GLU A 381 -14.99 9.53 12.76
CA GLU A 381 -15.93 8.94 13.72
C GLU A 381 -15.18 8.08 14.77
N PHE A 382 -14.23 7.27 14.32
CA PHE A 382 -13.40 6.44 15.19
C PHE A 382 -12.51 7.28 16.12
N LEU A 383 -11.86 8.33 15.59
CA LEU A 383 -10.99 9.20 16.38
C LEU A 383 -11.78 10.01 17.42
N GLU A 384 -12.94 10.58 17.04
CA GLU A 384 -13.83 11.30 17.96
C GLU A 384 -14.38 10.40 19.08
N ALA A 385 -14.74 9.15 18.76
CA ALA A 385 -15.17 8.17 19.75
C ALA A 385 -14.05 7.81 20.73
N THR A 386 -12.82 7.73 20.23
CA THR A 386 -11.64 7.47 21.08
C THR A 386 -11.36 8.64 22.04
N CYS A 387 -11.43 9.89 21.57
CA CYS A 387 -11.29 11.07 22.44
C CYS A 387 -12.30 11.07 23.58
N ARG A 388 -13.58 10.79 23.28
CA ARG A 388 -14.66 10.76 24.31
C ARG A 388 -14.48 9.66 25.35
N SER A 389 -13.82 8.56 25.02
CA SER A 389 -13.59 7.44 25.94
C SER A 389 -12.34 7.62 26.82
N SER A 390 -11.50 8.60 26.51
CA SER A 390 -10.23 8.89 27.21
C SER A 390 -10.34 10.07 28.18
N GLY A 391 -11.42 10.85 28.17
CA GLY A 391 -11.75 11.92 29.09
C GLY A 391 -12.75 11.47 30.12
#